data_bc30d6f9d3095d6ef4ce7a64ef814cb5
#
_entry.id   bc30d6f9d3095d6ef4ce7a64ef814cb5
#
_cell.length_a   1.000
_cell.length_b   1.000
_cell.length_c   1.000
_cell.angle_alpha   90.00
_cell.angle_beta   90.00
_cell.angle_gamma   90.00
#
_symmetry.space_group_name_H-M   'P 1'
#
loop_
_entity.id
_entity.type
_entity.pdbx_description
1 polymer ?
#
loop_
_entity_poly.entity_id
_entity_poly.type
_entity_poly.pdbx_seq_one_letter_code
_entity_poly.pdbx_strand_id
1 'polypeptide(L)'
;IQRTGELLGIEVIKLANALHASGDNTSFKMRTDSLQFSTRADKNRKVNVHIATFLINDFAIAVCPGEMFVQLQLEWKAKARLADVTPLFFGYTYVKGRSPGYVADVRSAALGGFGAEGGNRIQVGGGEAIINKHLESLYILNDQRASIHLK
;
A
#
# COMPACT_ATOMS: atom_id res chain seq x y z
N ILE A 1 -11.03 1.24 27.07
CA ILE A 1 -9.67 0.99 26.53
C ILE A 1 -9.18 -0.39 26.99
N GLN A 2 -9.08 -0.70 28.29
CA GLN A 2 -8.57 -1.98 28.81
C GLN A 2 -9.27 -3.19 28.20
N ARG A 3 -10.62 -3.25 28.25
CA ARG A 3 -11.41 -4.35 27.69
C ARG A 3 -11.17 -4.59 26.20
N THR A 4 -10.96 -3.53 25.42
CA THR A 4 -10.66 -3.64 23.99
C THR A 4 -9.29 -4.26 23.78
N GLY A 5 -8.29 -3.86 24.60
CA GLY A 5 -6.96 -4.45 24.56
C GLY A 5 -6.95 -5.94 24.94
N GLU A 6 -7.69 -6.31 25.97
CA GLU A 6 -7.84 -7.71 26.39
C GLU A 6 -8.47 -8.58 25.30
N LEU A 7 -9.54 -8.12 24.66
CA LEU A 7 -10.19 -8.83 23.56
C LEU A 7 -9.27 -9.01 22.37
N LEU A 8 -8.53 -7.97 21.98
CA LEU A 8 -7.54 -8.05 20.89
C LEU A 8 -6.42 -9.02 21.25
N GLY A 9 -5.91 -8.98 22.49
CA GLY A 9 -4.87 -9.89 22.97
C GLY A 9 -5.31 -11.35 22.91
N ILE A 10 -6.55 -11.65 23.30
CA ILE A 10 -7.13 -12.99 23.22
C ILE A 10 -7.16 -13.47 21.76
N GLU A 11 -7.60 -12.66 20.82
CA GLU A 11 -7.63 -13.03 19.40
C GLU A 11 -6.24 -13.26 18.82
N VAL A 12 -5.26 -12.43 19.20
CA VAL A 12 -3.86 -12.64 18.80
C VAL A 12 -3.32 -13.98 19.30
N ILE A 13 -3.58 -14.33 20.57
CA ILE A 13 -3.15 -15.62 21.15
C ILE A 13 -3.82 -16.79 20.44
N LYS A 14 -5.13 -16.72 20.18
CA LYS A 14 -5.85 -17.76 19.42
C LYS A 14 -5.23 -17.98 18.05
N LEU A 15 -4.99 -16.90 17.30
CA LEU A 15 -4.38 -16.98 15.97
C LEU A 15 -2.97 -17.55 16.04
N ALA A 16 -2.14 -17.09 16.99
CA ALA A 16 -0.78 -17.57 17.16
C ALA A 16 -0.73 -19.10 17.44
N ASN A 17 -1.66 -19.58 18.28
CA ASN A 17 -1.75 -21.01 18.61
C ASN A 17 -2.30 -21.86 17.44
N ALA A 18 -2.99 -21.26 16.49
CA ALA A 18 -3.52 -21.92 15.29
C ALA A 18 -2.52 -21.89 14.11
N LEU A 19 -1.41 -21.16 14.23
CA LEU A 19 -0.40 -21.13 13.19
C LEU A 19 0.35 -22.46 13.12
N HIS A 20 0.45 -22.99 11.91
CA HIS A 20 1.29 -24.15 11.59
C HIS A 20 2.37 -23.73 10.62
N ALA A 21 3.58 -24.26 10.78
CA ALA A 21 4.65 -24.02 9.81
C ALA A 21 4.21 -24.55 8.44
N SER A 22 4.23 -23.71 7.42
CA SER A 22 4.01 -24.13 6.03
C SER A 22 5.37 -24.35 5.39
N GLY A 23 5.67 -25.58 5.02
CA GLY A 23 6.77 -26.02 4.13
C GLY A 23 8.12 -25.24 4.17
N ASP A 24 9.18 -25.88 3.74
CA ASP A 24 10.56 -25.34 3.80
C ASP A 24 10.94 -24.41 2.63
N ASN A 25 10.08 -24.27 1.63
CA ASN A 25 10.38 -23.47 0.43
C ASN A 25 9.74 -22.09 0.51
N THR A 26 10.57 -21.06 0.74
CA THR A 26 10.13 -19.68 0.71
C THR A 26 10.55 -19.02 -0.60
N SER A 27 9.58 -18.56 -1.37
CA SER A 27 9.79 -17.68 -2.52
C SER A 27 9.74 -16.23 -2.06
N PHE A 28 10.77 -15.45 -2.39
CA PHE A 28 10.82 -14.03 -2.09
C PHE A 28 11.14 -13.26 -3.37
N LYS A 29 10.22 -12.38 -3.75
CA LYS A 29 10.39 -11.46 -4.88
C LYS A 29 10.11 -10.04 -4.39
N MET A 30 10.82 -9.04 -4.93
CA MET A 30 10.66 -7.63 -4.56
C MET A 30 10.83 -6.73 -5.78
N ARG A 31 10.05 -5.65 -5.80
CA ARG A 31 10.21 -4.56 -6.76
C ARG A 31 10.13 -3.22 -6.03
N THR A 32 11.03 -2.31 -6.36
CA THR A 32 11.00 -0.92 -5.88
C THR A 32 10.71 0.02 -7.04
N ASP A 33 9.92 1.03 -6.76
CA ASP A 33 9.55 2.06 -7.73
C ASP A 33 9.64 3.45 -7.10
N SER A 34 9.85 4.47 -7.93
CA SER A 34 9.84 5.87 -7.51
C SER A 34 8.85 6.64 -8.39
N LEU A 35 7.90 7.30 -7.73
CA LEU A 35 6.94 8.17 -8.40
C LEU A 35 7.21 9.62 -8.02
N GLN A 36 7.08 10.51 -8.99
CA GLN A 36 7.21 11.94 -8.77
C GLN A 36 5.85 12.62 -8.91
N PHE A 37 5.46 13.35 -7.89
CA PHE A 37 4.21 14.09 -7.84
C PHE A 37 4.46 15.58 -7.67
N SER A 38 3.59 16.42 -8.21
CA SER A 38 3.50 17.83 -7.81
C SER A 38 2.96 17.92 -6.39
N THR A 39 3.33 18.96 -5.65
CA THR A 39 2.64 19.22 -4.40
C THR A 39 1.28 19.84 -4.67
N ARG A 40 0.32 19.65 -3.74
CA ARG A 40 -1.01 20.25 -3.85
C ARG A 40 -0.97 21.77 -3.77
N ALA A 41 -0.05 22.31 -2.96
CA ALA A 41 0.09 23.76 -2.75
C ALA A 41 0.82 24.48 -3.90
N ASP A 42 1.75 23.78 -4.57
CA ASP A 42 2.56 24.36 -5.64
C ASP A 42 2.88 23.29 -6.69
N LYS A 43 2.33 23.45 -7.89
CA LYS A 43 2.53 22.51 -9.01
C LYS A 43 3.97 22.41 -9.48
N ASN A 44 4.78 23.44 -9.26
CA ASN A 44 6.20 23.46 -9.64
C ASN A 44 7.06 22.69 -8.66
N ARG A 45 6.61 22.53 -7.42
CA ARG A 45 7.31 21.79 -6.39
C ARG A 45 7.00 20.30 -6.47
N LYS A 46 8.05 19.47 -6.52
CA LYS A 46 7.94 18.01 -6.67
C LYS A 46 8.26 17.29 -5.37
N VAL A 47 7.59 16.16 -5.17
CA VAL A 47 7.83 15.19 -4.11
C VAL A 47 8.06 13.84 -4.75
N ASN A 48 9.17 13.19 -4.43
CA ASN A 48 9.43 11.81 -4.82
C ASN A 48 8.91 10.88 -3.73
N VAL A 49 8.14 9.89 -4.14
CA VAL A 49 7.59 8.84 -3.28
C VAL A 49 8.21 7.52 -3.72
N HIS A 50 9.04 6.94 -2.85
CA HIS A 50 9.65 5.63 -3.06
C HIS A 50 8.76 4.57 -2.43
N ILE A 51 8.39 3.59 -3.21
CA ILE A 51 7.52 2.49 -2.79
C ILE A 51 8.21 1.15 -3.05
N ALA A 52 7.80 0.12 -2.32
CA ALA A 52 8.23 -1.25 -2.60
C ALA A 52 7.03 -2.19 -2.55
N THR A 53 7.05 -3.18 -3.43
CA THR A 53 6.08 -4.27 -3.48
C THR A 53 6.84 -5.57 -3.29
N PHE A 54 6.40 -6.38 -2.34
CA PHE A 54 6.95 -7.69 -2.06
C PHE A 54 5.93 -8.77 -2.40
N LEU A 55 6.43 -9.88 -2.88
CA LEU A 55 5.67 -11.13 -3.00
C LEU A 55 6.46 -12.21 -2.27
N ILE A 56 5.91 -12.68 -1.15
CA ILE A 56 6.50 -13.73 -0.31
C ILE A 56 5.52 -14.90 -0.32
N ASN A 57 5.84 -15.95 -1.06
CA ASN A 57 4.90 -17.01 -1.39
C ASN A 57 3.61 -16.40 -1.98
N ASP A 58 2.47 -16.51 -1.29
CA ASP A 58 1.17 -15.94 -1.63
C ASP A 58 0.88 -14.59 -0.94
N PHE A 59 1.80 -14.06 -0.12
CA PHE A 59 1.63 -12.75 0.53
C PHE A 59 2.13 -11.62 -0.36
N ALA A 60 1.23 -10.74 -0.79
CA ALA A 60 1.58 -9.52 -1.50
C ALA A 60 1.59 -8.33 -0.55
N ILE A 61 2.74 -7.71 -0.34
CA ILE A 61 2.93 -6.62 0.61
C ILE A 61 3.25 -5.34 -0.15
N ALA A 62 2.38 -4.34 -0.05
CA ALA A 62 2.64 -2.99 -0.54
C ALA A 62 3.10 -2.09 0.61
N VAL A 63 4.19 -1.33 0.42
CA VAL A 63 4.74 -0.41 1.41
C VAL A 63 4.91 1.00 0.86
N CYS A 64 4.45 2.00 1.61
CA CYS A 64 4.48 3.40 1.23
C CYS A 64 4.92 4.28 2.41
N PRO A 65 5.75 5.33 2.21
CA PRO A 65 6.25 6.17 3.29
C PRO A 65 5.25 7.21 3.82
N GLY A 66 4.00 7.18 3.37
CA GLY A 66 2.95 8.13 3.79
C GLY A 66 1.87 7.53 4.67
N GLU A 67 0.98 8.40 5.13
CA GLU A 67 -0.25 8.03 5.83
C GLU A 67 -1.36 7.86 4.80
N MET A 68 -1.46 6.66 4.24
CA MET A 68 -2.45 6.35 3.21
C MET A 68 -3.84 6.28 3.82
N PHE A 69 -4.81 6.96 3.19
CA PHE A 69 -6.21 6.86 3.58
C PHE A 69 -6.72 5.43 3.39
N VAL A 70 -7.63 5.02 4.28
CA VAL A 70 -8.14 3.64 4.33
C VAL A 70 -8.73 3.17 3.00
N GLN A 71 -9.35 4.05 2.24
CA GLN A 71 -9.96 3.71 0.95
C GLN A 71 -8.92 3.20 -0.06
N LEU A 72 -7.74 3.81 -0.10
CA LEU A 72 -6.63 3.38 -0.95
C LEU A 72 -6.12 1.98 -0.56
N GLN A 73 -6.03 1.73 0.76
CA GLN A 73 -5.65 0.41 1.26
C GLN A 73 -6.69 -0.66 0.91
N LEU A 74 -7.97 -0.33 1.02
CA LEU A 74 -9.06 -1.24 0.64
C LEU A 74 -9.06 -1.53 -0.85
N GLU A 75 -8.79 -0.53 -1.67
CA GLU A 75 -8.63 -0.68 -3.12
C GLU A 75 -7.47 -1.61 -3.49
N TRP A 76 -6.30 -1.41 -2.86
CA TRP A 76 -5.17 -2.34 -2.99
C TRP A 76 -5.59 -3.77 -2.67
N LYS A 77 -6.19 -3.99 -1.49
CA LYS A 77 -6.59 -5.33 -1.03
C LYS A 77 -7.60 -5.99 -1.97
N ALA A 78 -8.57 -5.22 -2.47
CA ALA A 78 -9.58 -5.74 -3.38
C ALA A 78 -8.98 -6.17 -4.73
N LYS A 79 -8.14 -5.32 -5.32
CA LYS A 79 -7.55 -5.56 -6.65
C LYS A 79 -6.42 -6.59 -6.61
N ALA A 80 -5.60 -6.60 -5.57
CA ALA A 80 -4.51 -7.58 -5.45
C ALA A 80 -5.02 -9.02 -5.27
N ARG A 81 -6.17 -9.22 -4.62
CA ARG A 81 -6.81 -10.55 -4.51
C ARG A 81 -7.14 -11.18 -5.86
N LEU A 82 -7.33 -10.39 -6.91
CA LEU A 82 -7.56 -10.90 -8.26
C LEU A 82 -6.33 -11.61 -8.84
N ALA A 83 -5.15 -11.42 -8.24
CA ALA A 83 -3.92 -12.12 -8.56
C ALA A 83 -3.71 -13.39 -7.71
N ASP A 84 -4.73 -13.84 -7.00
CA ASP A 84 -4.72 -15.02 -6.13
C ASP A 84 -3.67 -14.95 -5.00
N VAL A 85 -3.58 -13.78 -4.37
CA VAL A 85 -2.64 -13.51 -3.27
C VAL A 85 -3.34 -12.98 -2.03
N THR A 86 -2.68 -13.09 -0.88
CA THR A 86 -3.08 -12.47 0.39
C THR A 86 -2.46 -11.08 0.50
N PRO A 87 -3.25 -9.98 0.31
CA PRO A 87 -2.69 -8.64 0.27
C PRO A 87 -2.55 -8.02 1.66
N LEU A 88 -1.38 -7.44 1.92
CA LEU A 88 -1.07 -6.62 3.09
C LEU A 88 -0.62 -5.23 2.64
N PHE A 89 -0.87 -4.20 3.45
CA PHE A 89 -0.43 -2.84 3.18
C PHE A 89 0.17 -2.21 4.44
N PHE A 90 1.36 -1.62 4.30
CA PHE A 90 2.02 -0.89 5.38
C PHE A 90 2.28 0.55 4.96
N GLY A 91 1.70 1.48 5.71
CA GLY A 91 2.07 2.88 5.70
C GLY A 91 3.26 3.17 6.59
N TYR A 92 3.66 4.44 6.68
CA TYR A 92 4.74 4.94 7.56
C TYR A 92 6.08 4.24 7.38
N THR A 93 6.33 3.64 6.23
CA THR A 93 7.62 3.01 5.96
C THR A 93 8.72 4.07 5.83
N TYR A 94 9.99 3.63 5.97
CA TYR A 94 11.14 4.53 5.90
C TYR A 94 11.14 5.38 4.63
N VAL A 95 11.43 6.65 4.77
CA VAL A 95 11.61 7.59 3.67
C VAL A 95 12.95 8.32 3.81
N LYS A 96 13.74 8.27 2.74
CA LYS A 96 14.90 9.16 2.61
C LYS A 96 14.40 10.53 2.14
N GLY A 97 14.50 11.53 3.01
CA GLY A 97 14.06 12.88 2.71
C GLY A 97 12.68 13.20 3.27
N ARG A 98 11.81 13.86 2.47
CA ARG A 98 10.53 14.38 2.94
C ARG A 98 9.38 13.39 2.71
N SER A 99 8.72 12.99 3.80
CA SER A 99 7.49 12.19 3.71
C SER A 99 6.41 12.89 2.87
N PRO A 100 5.62 12.16 2.08
CA PRO A 100 4.45 12.71 1.41
C PRO A 100 3.36 13.18 2.40
N GLY A 101 3.43 12.81 3.68
CA GLY A 101 2.40 13.07 4.68
C GLY A 101 1.15 12.24 4.44
N TYR A 102 -0.01 12.81 4.71
CA TYR A 102 -1.29 12.19 4.36
C TYR A 102 -1.46 12.07 2.84
N VAL A 103 -1.90 10.91 2.41
CA VAL A 103 -2.20 10.60 1.00
C VAL A 103 -3.68 10.23 0.91
N ALA A 104 -4.50 11.20 0.53
CA ALA A 104 -5.93 11.02 0.38
C ALA A 104 -6.28 10.44 -1.00
N ASP A 105 -7.34 9.64 -1.05
CA ASP A 105 -8.01 9.30 -2.29
C ASP A 105 -8.76 10.51 -2.88
N VAL A 106 -9.14 10.44 -4.16
CA VAL A 106 -9.81 11.54 -4.88
C VAL A 106 -11.11 11.97 -4.19
N ARG A 107 -11.89 11.02 -3.69
CA ARG A 107 -13.17 11.32 -3.01
C ARG A 107 -12.93 12.07 -1.70
N SER A 108 -12.02 11.56 -0.86
CA SER A 108 -11.67 12.22 0.40
C SER A 108 -11.06 13.60 0.17
N ALA A 109 -10.23 13.76 -0.87
CA ALA A 109 -9.67 15.04 -1.24
C ALA A 109 -10.73 16.06 -1.70
N ALA A 110 -11.82 15.61 -2.31
CA ALA A 110 -12.96 16.46 -2.72
C ALA A 110 -13.87 16.84 -1.55
N LEU A 111 -14.05 15.93 -0.58
CA LEU A 111 -14.88 16.18 0.61
C LEU A 111 -14.18 17.04 1.66
N GLY A 112 -12.86 17.05 1.68
CA GLY A 112 -12.07 17.77 2.67
C GLY A 112 -11.98 17.08 4.01
N GLY A 113 -11.52 17.80 5.02
CA GLY A 113 -11.38 17.33 6.39
C GLY A 113 -9.94 17.00 6.76
N PHE A 114 -9.76 16.46 7.96
CA PHE A 114 -8.44 16.22 8.53
C PHE A 114 -7.61 15.25 7.65
N GLY A 115 -6.40 15.64 7.34
CA GLY A 115 -5.47 14.89 6.49
C GLY A 115 -5.75 15.01 4.99
N ALA A 116 -7.00 15.28 4.58
CA ALA A 116 -7.35 15.49 3.17
C ALA A 116 -7.00 16.90 2.69
N GLU A 117 -6.93 17.88 3.57
CA GLU A 117 -6.62 19.29 3.25
C GLU A 117 -5.16 19.62 3.54
N GLY A 118 -4.86 20.13 4.72
CA GLY A 118 -3.54 20.71 5.04
C GLY A 118 -2.39 19.71 5.13
N GLY A 119 -2.66 18.45 5.48
CA GLY A 119 -1.65 17.40 5.64
C GLY A 119 -1.23 16.72 4.33
N ASN A 120 -2.05 16.81 3.29
CA ASN A 120 -1.81 16.17 2.01
C ASN A 120 -0.79 16.97 1.18
N ARG A 121 0.39 16.41 0.97
CA ARG A 121 1.49 17.09 0.28
C ARG A 121 1.58 16.79 -1.20
N ILE A 122 0.97 15.72 -1.68
CA ILE A 122 0.98 15.35 -3.09
C ILE A 122 -0.34 15.74 -3.76
N GLN A 123 -0.30 15.90 -5.07
CA GLN A 123 -1.47 16.23 -5.88
C GLN A 123 -2.61 15.23 -5.71
N VAL A 124 -3.85 15.67 -5.94
CA VAL A 124 -5.03 14.80 -5.99
C VAL A 124 -4.85 13.73 -7.07
N GLY A 125 -5.25 12.51 -6.78
CA GLY A 125 -5.03 11.34 -7.65
C GLY A 125 -3.67 10.67 -7.47
N GLY A 126 -2.77 11.26 -6.65
CA GLY A 126 -1.48 10.65 -6.34
C GLY A 126 -1.60 9.35 -5.56
N GLY A 127 -2.61 9.21 -4.71
CA GLY A 127 -2.89 7.99 -3.97
C GLY A 127 -3.24 6.84 -4.88
N GLU A 128 -4.16 7.05 -5.81
CA GLU A 128 -4.56 6.07 -6.82
C GLU A 128 -3.40 5.68 -7.73
N ALA A 129 -2.56 6.65 -8.10
CA ALA A 129 -1.35 6.37 -8.89
C ALA A 129 -0.36 5.46 -8.13
N ILE A 130 -0.19 5.65 -6.82
CA ILE A 130 0.62 4.79 -5.96
C ILE A 130 0.03 3.37 -5.93
N ILE A 131 -1.27 3.21 -5.71
CA ILE A 131 -1.93 1.91 -5.68
C ILE A 131 -1.81 1.19 -7.04
N ASN A 132 -2.05 1.90 -8.13
CA ASN A 132 -1.92 1.33 -9.48
C ASN A 132 -0.47 0.88 -9.76
N LYS A 133 0.53 1.62 -9.26
CA LYS A 133 1.93 1.21 -9.41
C LYS A 133 2.28 -0.03 -8.60
N HIS A 134 1.75 -0.17 -7.39
CA HIS A 134 1.87 -1.41 -6.62
C HIS A 134 1.23 -2.60 -7.33
N LEU A 135 0.04 -2.42 -7.92
CA LEU A 135 -0.64 -3.46 -8.68
C LEU A 135 0.18 -3.87 -9.92
N GLU A 136 0.70 -2.91 -10.68
CA GLU A 136 1.60 -3.19 -11.79
C GLU A 136 2.80 -4.03 -11.34
N SER A 137 3.44 -3.62 -10.23
CA SER A 137 4.59 -4.31 -9.67
C SER A 137 4.23 -5.72 -9.20
N LEU A 138 3.07 -5.91 -8.57
CA LEU A 138 2.57 -7.22 -8.16
C LEU A 138 2.37 -8.15 -9.36
N TYR A 139 1.69 -7.70 -10.41
CA TYR A 139 1.45 -8.52 -11.60
C TYR A 139 2.74 -8.91 -12.31
N ILE A 140 3.77 -8.05 -12.27
CA ILE A 140 5.10 -8.40 -12.77
C ILE A 140 5.75 -9.49 -11.89
N LEU A 141 5.70 -9.34 -10.56
CA LEU A 141 6.29 -10.29 -9.62
C LEU A 141 5.60 -11.66 -9.65
N ASN A 142 4.30 -11.68 -9.93
CA ASN A 142 3.48 -12.89 -10.03
C ASN A 142 3.45 -13.50 -11.43
N ASP A 143 4.31 -13.04 -12.34
CA ASP A 143 4.45 -13.53 -13.72
C ASP A 143 3.14 -13.51 -14.55
N GLN A 144 2.14 -12.72 -14.11
CA GLN A 144 0.83 -12.59 -14.77
C GLN A 144 0.82 -11.57 -15.93
N ARG A 145 1.91 -10.81 -16.11
CA ARG A 145 2.02 -9.80 -17.18
C ARG A 145 2.15 -10.40 -18.58
N ALA A 146 2.53 -11.66 -18.68
CA ALA A 146 2.74 -12.35 -19.97
C ALA A 146 1.44 -12.59 -20.78
N SER A 147 0.27 -12.46 -20.14
CA SER A 147 -1.04 -12.69 -20.79
C SER A 147 -1.71 -11.41 -21.33
N ILE A 148 -1.13 -10.23 -21.11
CA ILE A 148 -1.66 -8.97 -21.64
C ILE A 148 -0.83 -8.53 -22.86
N HIS A 149 -0.62 -9.40 -23.81
CA HIS A 149 -0.34 -8.96 -25.16
C HIS A 149 -1.71 -8.67 -25.83
N LEU A 150 -2.04 -7.38 -25.88
CA LEU A 150 -3.10 -6.88 -26.70
C LEU A 150 -2.94 -7.45 -28.14
N LYS A 151 -3.92 -8.22 -28.56
CA LYS A 151 -4.13 -8.54 -29.97
C LYS A 151 -4.68 -7.32 -30.68
#